data_f31ce943927232ab72d85ebd97f5309f
#
_entry.id   f31ce943927232ab72d85ebd97f5309f
#
_cell.length_a   1.000
_cell.length_b   1.000
_cell.length_c   1.000
_cell.angle_alpha   90.00
_cell.angle_beta   90.00
_cell.angle_gamma   90.00
#
_symmetry.space_group_name_H-M   'P 1'
#
loop_
_entity.id
_entity.type
_entity.pdbx_description
1 polymer ?
#
loop_
_entity_poly.entity_id
_entity_poly.type
_entity_poly.pdbx_seq_one_letter_code
_entity_poly.pdbx_strand_id
1 'polypeptide(L)'
;MKIISALGLLILFSVSCNSNGDVVLDEESLQKDDSIGIKYFGNTQGTTYAVIVNDEIELLNREIDEILHQFDLALSSYIPNSTLSKLNKYSAGVFTYKDSLSFFNRCIEQSRFVYELSSGDFDPTVYPLVDGWGFMKNVEEIPDSLAVDSLRALLGFSDGYHFKFNYVGQDSVYNVTKKTPNAKLDFNALAQGLSVDVICELLEGKGAKNYFVEIGGEVRVKGLNSDGKLWTIGIDKPVEKSNALNRVLQEIVQLDNKSIATSGSYRKFYEKNGVKYSHTLDPNTGYPVKHSLLSATVVANNCALADGLATAFMVMGPNKAVKFIKENQNLDIELFLIFDNSKGRQETYMSKGFKSLILK
;
A
#
# COMPACT_ATOMS: atom_id res chain seq x y z
N MET A 1 2.20 -4.38 -41.82
CA MET A 1 1.45 -4.34 -40.57
C MET A 1 2.49 -4.48 -39.44
N LYS A 2 2.98 -3.34 -38.91
CA LYS A 2 4.02 -3.30 -37.89
C LYS A 2 3.33 -3.41 -36.53
N ILE A 3 3.60 -4.49 -35.82
CA ILE A 3 3.21 -4.67 -34.42
C ILE A 3 4.11 -3.74 -33.60
N ILE A 4 3.55 -2.65 -33.09
CA ILE A 4 4.22 -1.79 -32.10
C ILE A 4 3.97 -2.46 -30.75
N SER A 5 5.03 -3.08 -30.21
CA SER A 5 5.08 -3.64 -28.88
C SER A 5 4.80 -2.52 -27.86
N ALA A 6 3.83 -2.75 -26.96
CA ALA A 6 3.66 -1.95 -25.76
C ALA A 6 4.93 -2.12 -24.90
N LEU A 7 5.82 -1.13 -24.99
CA LEU A 7 7.07 -1.09 -24.25
C LEU A 7 6.74 -0.76 -22.79
N GLY A 8 6.82 -1.77 -21.93
CA GLY A 8 7.02 -1.52 -20.52
C GLY A 8 8.31 -0.70 -20.36
N LEU A 9 8.22 0.40 -19.63
CA LEU A 9 9.29 1.38 -19.46
C LEU A 9 10.54 0.70 -18.86
N LEU A 10 11.47 0.29 -19.73
CA LEU A 10 12.81 -0.16 -19.34
C LEU A 10 13.67 1.11 -19.22
N ILE A 11 13.78 1.65 -18.04
CA ILE A 11 14.71 2.77 -17.77
C ILE A 11 16.09 2.17 -17.59
N LEU A 12 16.94 2.28 -18.61
CA LEU A 12 18.36 2.04 -18.51
C LEU A 12 19.01 3.28 -17.90
N PHE A 13 19.39 3.19 -16.62
CA PHE A 13 20.27 4.16 -16.03
C PHE A 13 21.71 3.91 -16.50
N SER A 14 22.31 4.88 -17.20
CA SER A 14 23.76 4.94 -17.33
C SER A 14 24.34 5.50 -16.02
N VAL A 15 24.86 4.62 -15.18
CA VAL A 15 25.60 5.01 -13.98
C VAL A 15 27.02 5.38 -14.42
N SER A 16 27.36 6.67 -14.35
CA SER A 16 28.74 7.13 -14.43
C SER A 16 29.26 7.25 -13.00
N CYS A 17 30.23 6.43 -12.62
CA CYS A 17 30.95 6.55 -11.35
C CYS A 17 32.10 7.54 -11.52
N ASN A 18 32.14 8.55 -10.66
CA ASN A 18 33.31 9.41 -10.51
C ASN A 18 34.29 8.73 -9.53
N SER A 19 35.59 9.06 -9.63
CA SER A 19 36.72 8.43 -8.93
C SER A 19 36.69 8.51 -7.39
N ASN A 20 35.67 9.10 -6.78
CA ASN A 20 35.49 9.25 -5.32
C ASN A 20 34.28 8.52 -4.74
N GLY A 21 33.57 7.72 -5.53
CA GLY A 21 32.48 6.87 -5.02
C GLY A 21 31.15 7.58 -4.71
N ASP A 22 31.03 8.87 -4.99
CA ASP A 22 29.79 9.62 -4.82
C ASP A 22 28.94 9.55 -6.09
N VAL A 23 27.66 9.15 -5.94
CA VAL A 23 26.68 9.17 -7.02
C VAL A 23 26.17 10.60 -7.15
N VAL A 24 26.66 11.31 -8.13
CA VAL A 24 26.13 12.63 -8.53
C VAL A 24 25.08 12.39 -9.59
N LEU A 25 23.81 12.67 -9.26
CA LEU A 25 22.72 12.77 -10.23
C LEU A 25 22.80 14.16 -10.87
N ASP A 26 23.18 14.22 -12.14
CA ASP A 26 23.15 15.47 -12.90
C ASP A 26 21.72 15.98 -13.05
N GLU A 27 21.45 17.17 -12.54
CA GLU A 27 20.17 17.89 -12.66
C GLU A 27 19.86 18.38 -14.10
N GLU A 28 20.70 18.13 -15.07
CA GLU A 28 20.63 18.66 -16.44
C GLU A 28 20.25 17.64 -17.51
N SER A 29 19.12 16.95 -17.41
CA SER A 29 18.51 16.37 -18.62
C SER A 29 16.99 16.18 -18.53
N LEU A 30 16.28 17.26 -18.32
CA LEU A 30 14.87 17.34 -18.74
C LEU A 30 14.86 17.58 -20.26
N GLN A 31 15.05 16.52 -21.05
CA GLN A 31 14.67 16.59 -22.46
C GLN A 31 13.13 16.65 -22.51
N LYS A 32 12.63 17.84 -22.85
CA LYS A 32 11.23 18.08 -23.16
C LYS A 32 10.95 17.43 -24.53
N ASP A 33 10.56 16.18 -24.53
CA ASP A 33 9.91 15.57 -25.67
C ASP A 33 8.46 16.06 -25.62
N ASP A 34 8.04 16.91 -26.57
CA ASP A 34 6.75 17.59 -26.60
C ASP A 34 5.54 16.62 -26.66
N SER A 35 5.76 15.32 -26.71
CA SER A 35 4.74 14.26 -26.70
C SER A 35 4.63 13.49 -25.39
N ILE A 36 5.50 13.73 -24.40
CA ILE A 36 5.58 12.91 -23.18
C ILE A 36 5.40 13.83 -21.96
N GLY A 37 4.39 13.55 -21.13
CA GLY A 37 4.15 14.27 -19.88
C GLY A 37 5.39 14.36 -18.99
N ILE A 38 5.46 15.37 -18.13
CA ILE A 38 6.57 15.58 -17.20
C ILE A 38 6.61 14.39 -16.21
N LYS A 39 7.79 13.83 -15.99
CA LYS A 39 8.00 12.64 -15.18
C LYS A 39 8.89 12.96 -13.98
N TYR A 40 8.47 12.51 -12.80
CA TYR A 40 9.21 12.63 -11.55
C TYR A 40 9.42 11.23 -10.99
N PHE A 41 10.63 10.96 -10.49
CA PHE A 41 11.00 9.68 -9.90
C PHE A 41 11.81 9.90 -8.64
N GLY A 42 11.70 8.97 -7.70
CA GLY A 42 12.50 8.98 -6.49
C GLY A 42 12.31 7.74 -5.64
N ASN A 43 12.83 7.80 -4.41
CA ASN A 43 12.74 6.73 -3.44
C ASN A 43 11.96 7.20 -2.21
N THR A 44 11.04 6.36 -1.71
CA THR A 44 10.28 6.62 -0.50
C THR A 44 9.84 5.28 0.12
N GLN A 45 9.58 5.23 1.40
CA GLN A 45 8.96 4.07 2.10
C GLN A 45 9.64 2.73 1.82
N GLY A 46 10.97 2.74 1.56
CA GLY A 46 11.74 1.53 1.22
C GLY A 46 11.50 0.99 -0.20
N THR A 47 10.87 1.79 -1.08
CA THR A 47 10.57 1.50 -2.48
C THR A 47 10.82 2.73 -3.35
N THR A 48 10.31 2.74 -4.57
CA THR A 48 10.37 3.87 -5.52
C THR A 48 9.01 4.50 -5.73
N TYR A 49 9.00 5.73 -6.23
CA TYR A 49 7.81 6.35 -6.77
C TYR A 49 8.00 6.80 -8.21
N ALA A 50 6.90 6.87 -8.96
CA ALA A 50 6.80 7.44 -10.29
C ALA A 50 5.56 8.36 -10.37
N VAL A 51 5.76 9.61 -10.77
CA VAL A 51 4.70 10.57 -11.01
C VAL A 51 4.81 11.07 -12.44
N ILE A 52 3.73 10.97 -13.21
CA ILE A 52 3.66 11.46 -14.59
C ILE A 52 2.51 12.46 -14.65
N VAL A 53 2.76 13.65 -15.18
CA VAL A 53 1.75 14.71 -15.33
C VAL A 53 1.75 15.18 -16.78
N ASN A 54 0.57 15.15 -17.40
CA ASN A 54 0.39 15.59 -18.80
C ASN A 54 -0.17 17.02 -18.91
N ASP A 55 -0.33 17.71 -17.79
CA ASP A 55 -0.76 19.10 -17.76
C ASP A 55 0.46 20.03 -17.56
N GLU A 56 0.37 21.26 -18.03
CA GLU A 56 1.35 22.29 -17.72
C GLU A 56 1.10 22.82 -16.30
N ILE A 57 1.83 22.31 -15.34
CA ILE A 57 1.82 22.75 -13.94
C ILE A 57 3.22 23.10 -13.47
N GLU A 58 3.31 23.99 -12.52
CA GLU A 58 4.58 24.28 -11.84
C GLU A 58 4.74 23.31 -10.66
N LEU A 59 5.59 22.30 -10.83
CA LEU A 59 5.91 21.29 -9.82
C LEU A 59 7.41 21.00 -9.87
N LEU A 60 8.03 20.95 -8.71
CA LEU A 60 9.44 20.56 -8.55
C LEU A 60 9.53 19.20 -7.87
N ASN A 61 10.49 18.37 -8.27
CA ASN A 61 10.68 17.03 -7.67
C ASN A 61 10.82 17.12 -6.14
N ARG A 62 11.54 18.13 -5.65
CA ARG A 62 11.73 18.37 -4.21
C ARG A 62 10.43 18.59 -3.43
N GLU A 63 9.34 19.06 -4.07
CA GLU A 63 8.04 19.24 -3.40
C GLU A 63 7.39 17.88 -3.13
N ILE A 64 7.56 16.93 -4.07
CA ILE A 64 7.11 15.53 -3.90
C ILE A 64 7.93 14.88 -2.78
N ASP A 65 9.27 14.99 -2.84
CA ASP A 65 10.18 14.41 -1.87
C ASP A 65 9.92 14.94 -0.45
N GLU A 66 9.70 16.26 -0.31
CA GLU A 66 9.39 16.89 0.98
C GLU A 66 8.08 16.39 1.57
N ILE A 67 7.02 16.30 0.78
CA ILE A 67 5.72 15.79 1.24
C ILE A 67 5.84 14.33 1.68
N LEU A 68 6.51 13.49 0.89
CA LEU A 68 6.73 12.08 1.22
C LEU A 68 7.60 11.94 2.47
N HIS A 69 8.62 12.78 2.65
CA HIS A 69 9.42 12.82 3.88
C HIS A 69 8.59 13.18 5.10
N GLN A 70 7.73 14.21 5.03
CA GLN A 70 6.82 14.58 6.11
C GLN A 70 5.78 13.47 6.40
N PHE A 71 5.31 12.78 5.37
CA PHE A 71 4.46 11.61 5.50
C PHE A 71 5.17 10.48 6.28
N ASP A 72 6.41 10.19 5.96
CA ASP A 72 7.22 9.20 6.65
C ASP A 72 7.48 9.58 8.12
N LEU A 73 7.72 10.85 8.42
CA LEU A 73 7.85 11.36 9.79
C LEU A 73 6.54 11.23 10.60
N ALA A 74 5.39 11.17 9.95
CA ALA A 74 4.13 10.88 10.62
C ALA A 74 3.93 9.38 10.85
N LEU A 75 4.12 8.52 9.84
CA LEU A 75 3.55 7.18 9.77
C LEU A 75 4.55 6.02 9.75
N SER A 76 5.85 6.27 9.58
CA SER A 76 6.82 5.19 9.48
C SER A 76 7.02 4.46 10.80
N SER A 77 6.91 3.13 10.79
CA SER A 77 7.30 2.26 11.91
C SER A 77 8.83 2.03 11.97
N TYR A 78 9.58 2.41 10.95
CA TYR A 78 11.03 2.22 10.82
C TYR A 78 11.82 3.45 11.24
N ILE A 79 11.28 4.65 11.10
CA ILE A 79 11.93 5.90 11.50
C ILE A 79 11.71 6.13 13.01
N PRO A 80 12.77 6.12 13.84
CA PRO A 80 12.62 6.20 15.31
C PRO A 80 11.92 7.47 15.81
N ASN A 81 12.03 8.57 15.06
CA ASN A 81 11.50 9.89 15.39
C ASN A 81 10.10 10.15 14.81
N SER A 82 9.53 9.23 14.06
CA SER A 82 8.15 9.37 13.55
C SER A 82 7.14 9.44 14.69
N THR A 83 5.98 10.03 14.41
CA THR A 83 4.87 10.08 15.36
C THR A 83 4.41 8.68 15.74
N LEU A 84 4.27 7.77 14.75
CA LEU A 84 3.91 6.36 14.97
C LEU A 84 4.91 5.64 15.87
N SER A 85 6.22 5.75 15.58
CA SER A 85 7.26 5.09 16.37
C SER A 85 7.31 5.60 17.81
N LYS A 86 7.10 6.90 18.04
CA LYS A 86 7.00 7.49 19.38
C LYS A 86 5.77 6.97 20.13
N LEU A 87 4.60 6.93 19.50
CA LEU A 87 3.38 6.37 20.08
C LEU A 87 3.55 4.88 20.40
N ASN A 88 4.15 4.11 19.51
CA ASN A 88 4.40 2.68 19.72
C ASN A 88 5.34 2.41 20.90
N LYS A 89 6.32 3.29 21.14
CA LYS A 89 7.23 3.23 22.30
C LYS A 89 6.63 3.77 23.59
N TYR A 90 5.59 4.57 23.50
CA TYR A 90 4.92 5.14 24.67
C TYR A 90 4.25 4.03 25.48
N SER A 91 4.45 4.01 26.81
CA SER A 91 3.95 2.90 27.60
C SER A 91 2.44 2.92 27.79
N ALA A 92 1.91 3.94 28.43
CA ALA A 92 0.47 4.17 28.58
C ALA A 92 0.22 5.62 29.02
N GLY A 93 -1.03 6.10 28.90
CA GLY A 93 -1.43 7.47 29.22
C GLY A 93 -1.74 8.31 27.99
N VAL A 94 -1.71 9.63 28.13
CA VAL A 94 -2.04 10.56 27.06
C VAL A 94 -0.76 10.93 26.29
N PHE A 95 -0.72 10.59 25.03
CA PHE A 95 0.33 10.98 24.08
C PHE A 95 -0.17 12.14 23.23
N THR A 96 0.52 13.28 23.30
CA THR A 96 0.18 14.49 22.53
C THR A 96 1.12 14.62 21.33
N TYR A 97 0.58 14.92 20.16
CA TYR A 97 1.34 15.14 18.93
C TYR A 97 0.74 16.25 18.08
N LYS A 98 1.55 16.81 17.20
CA LYS A 98 1.13 17.78 16.20
C LYS A 98 1.07 17.10 14.83
N ASP A 99 -0.01 17.31 14.07
CA ASP A 99 -0.24 16.74 12.75
C ASP A 99 -0.76 17.82 11.79
N SER A 100 0.13 18.75 11.45
CA SER A 100 -0.21 19.95 10.66
C SER A 100 -0.69 19.63 9.24
N LEU A 101 -0.26 18.50 8.68
CA LEU A 101 -0.66 18.01 7.36
C LEU A 101 -1.74 16.94 7.44
N SER A 102 -2.21 16.62 8.65
CA SER A 102 -3.27 15.64 8.92
C SER A 102 -2.96 14.22 8.44
N PHE A 103 -1.70 13.87 8.18
CA PHE A 103 -1.34 12.55 7.65
C PHE A 103 -1.64 11.42 8.63
N PHE A 104 -1.26 11.62 9.91
CA PHE A 104 -1.48 10.60 10.95
C PHE A 104 -2.98 10.39 11.20
N ASN A 105 -3.74 11.48 11.31
CA ASN A 105 -5.17 11.40 11.56
C ASN A 105 -5.95 10.83 10.37
N ARG A 106 -5.61 11.21 9.16
CA ARG A 106 -6.19 10.62 7.94
C ARG A 106 -5.93 9.12 7.88
N CYS A 107 -4.73 8.68 8.23
CA CYS A 107 -4.40 7.27 8.29
C CYS A 107 -5.24 6.52 9.35
N ILE A 108 -5.43 7.11 10.53
CA ILE A 108 -6.33 6.58 11.58
C ILE A 108 -7.76 6.45 11.07
N GLU A 109 -8.30 7.48 10.43
CA GLU A 109 -9.68 7.48 9.90
C GLU A 109 -9.88 6.44 8.80
N GLN A 110 -8.96 6.39 7.83
CA GLN A 110 -9.00 5.38 6.77
C GLN A 110 -8.85 3.95 7.33
N SER A 111 -7.94 3.76 8.28
CA SER A 111 -7.76 2.47 8.95
C SER A 111 -9.00 2.04 9.72
N ARG A 112 -9.67 2.97 10.40
CA ARG A 112 -10.93 2.69 11.09
C ARG A 112 -12.02 2.26 10.11
N PHE A 113 -12.15 3.00 9.01
CA PHE A 113 -13.13 2.67 7.98
C PHE A 113 -12.91 1.26 7.40
N VAL A 114 -11.67 0.90 7.06
CA VAL A 114 -11.35 -0.44 6.52
C VAL A 114 -11.51 -1.52 7.61
N TYR A 115 -11.12 -1.25 8.87
CA TYR A 115 -11.30 -2.16 9.99
C TYR A 115 -12.78 -2.52 10.21
N GLU A 116 -13.65 -1.51 10.27
CA GLU A 116 -15.09 -1.70 10.45
C GLU A 116 -15.71 -2.41 9.25
N LEU A 117 -15.35 -1.99 8.03
CA LEU A 117 -15.84 -2.55 6.80
C LEU A 117 -15.45 -4.02 6.63
N SER A 118 -14.23 -4.39 7.02
CA SER A 118 -13.72 -5.76 6.95
C SER A 118 -14.08 -6.62 8.17
N SER A 119 -14.81 -6.06 9.15
CA SER A 119 -15.13 -6.73 10.42
C SER A 119 -13.87 -7.21 11.17
N GLY A 120 -12.78 -6.44 11.07
CA GLY A 120 -11.52 -6.71 11.76
C GLY A 120 -10.54 -7.62 10.99
N ASP A 121 -10.85 -8.08 9.78
CA ASP A 121 -9.87 -8.82 8.96
C ASP A 121 -8.70 -7.91 8.52
N PHE A 122 -8.90 -6.59 8.40
CA PHE A 122 -7.85 -5.59 8.43
C PHE A 122 -7.79 -5.00 9.85
N ASP A 123 -6.66 -5.10 10.54
CA ASP A 123 -6.48 -4.51 11.86
C ASP A 123 -5.11 -3.83 11.99
N PRO A 124 -5.06 -2.49 12.09
CA PRO A 124 -3.81 -1.76 12.23
C PRO A 124 -3.13 -1.97 13.61
N THR A 125 -3.75 -2.69 14.54
CA THR A 125 -3.10 -3.09 15.79
C THR A 125 -2.29 -4.38 15.67
N VAL A 126 -2.13 -4.92 14.46
CA VAL A 126 -1.47 -6.21 14.18
C VAL A 126 0.04 -6.25 14.49
N TYR A 127 0.68 -5.10 14.73
CA TYR A 127 2.13 -4.99 14.97
C TYR A 127 2.69 -6.02 15.98
N PRO A 128 2.07 -6.28 17.16
CA PRO A 128 2.59 -7.28 18.10
C PRO A 128 2.67 -8.68 17.50
N LEU A 129 1.71 -9.08 16.66
CA LEU A 129 1.77 -10.35 15.93
C LEU A 129 2.88 -10.35 14.88
N VAL A 130 3.00 -9.27 14.09
CA VAL A 130 4.03 -9.16 13.04
C VAL A 130 5.43 -9.27 13.64
N ASP A 131 5.70 -8.61 14.78
CA ASP A 131 6.96 -8.68 15.50
C ASP A 131 7.15 -10.07 16.15
N GLY A 132 6.11 -10.63 16.75
CA GLY A 132 6.16 -11.94 17.43
C GLY A 132 6.36 -13.11 16.46
N TRP A 133 5.80 -13.04 15.26
CA TRP A 133 6.04 -14.02 14.19
C TRP A 133 7.37 -13.80 13.44
N GLY A 134 8.12 -12.73 13.74
CA GLY A 134 9.45 -12.48 13.18
C GLY A 134 9.47 -11.80 11.82
N PHE A 135 8.39 -11.18 11.38
CA PHE A 135 8.36 -10.46 10.10
C PHE A 135 9.04 -9.09 10.18
N MET A 136 9.22 -8.53 11.38
CA MET A 136 9.99 -7.29 11.59
C MET A 136 11.46 -7.54 11.86
N LYS A 137 11.80 -8.70 12.43
CA LYS A 137 13.16 -9.13 12.77
C LYS A 137 13.20 -10.66 12.76
N ASN A 138 14.34 -11.24 12.41
CA ASN A 138 14.49 -12.68 12.47
C ASN A 138 14.24 -13.18 13.91
N VAL A 139 13.32 -14.14 14.05
CA VAL A 139 13.12 -14.85 15.32
C VAL A 139 13.68 -16.26 15.23
N GLU A 140 14.27 -16.70 16.33
CA GLU A 140 14.84 -18.06 16.41
C GLU A 140 13.75 -19.12 16.53
N GLU A 141 12.64 -18.80 17.19
CA GLU A 141 11.55 -19.73 17.46
C GLU A 141 10.19 -19.22 16.97
N ILE A 142 9.36 -20.16 16.52
CA ILE A 142 7.95 -19.88 16.18
C ILE A 142 7.18 -19.74 17.50
N PRO A 143 6.31 -18.72 17.66
CA PRO A 143 5.53 -18.56 18.88
C PRO A 143 4.61 -19.77 19.10
N ASP A 144 4.56 -20.28 20.33
CA ASP A 144 3.59 -21.28 20.74
C ASP A 144 2.18 -20.68 20.89
N SER A 145 1.19 -21.53 21.17
CA SER A 145 -0.21 -21.08 21.26
C SER A 145 -0.44 -20.08 22.40
N LEU A 146 0.25 -20.19 23.51
CA LEU A 146 0.12 -19.26 24.65
C LEU A 146 0.73 -17.90 24.30
N ALA A 147 1.87 -17.90 23.62
CA ALA A 147 2.49 -16.67 23.11
C ALA A 147 1.58 -15.99 22.07
N VAL A 148 0.99 -16.75 21.12
CA VAL A 148 0.04 -16.21 20.13
C VAL A 148 -1.19 -15.62 20.81
N ASP A 149 -1.79 -16.30 21.79
CA ASP A 149 -2.95 -15.78 22.54
C ASP A 149 -2.61 -14.49 23.29
N SER A 150 -1.41 -14.42 23.89
CA SER A 150 -0.93 -13.23 24.59
C SER A 150 -0.73 -12.04 23.62
N LEU A 151 -0.20 -12.30 22.44
CA LEU A 151 -0.02 -11.28 21.41
C LEU A 151 -1.38 -10.82 20.84
N ARG A 152 -2.29 -11.76 20.59
CA ARG A 152 -3.65 -11.47 20.09
C ARG A 152 -4.45 -10.61 21.06
N ALA A 153 -4.26 -10.76 22.37
CA ALA A 153 -4.89 -9.91 23.38
C ALA A 153 -4.50 -8.42 23.30
N LEU A 154 -3.47 -8.08 22.51
CA LEU A 154 -3.02 -6.71 22.25
C LEU A 154 -3.65 -6.09 20.99
N LEU A 155 -4.48 -6.85 20.25
CA LEU A 155 -5.13 -6.43 19.02
C LEU A 155 -6.56 -5.96 19.28
N GLY A 156 -7.07 -5.16 18.34
CA GLY A 156 -8.43 -4.62 18.32
C GLY A 156 -8.45 -3.11 18.18
N PHE A 157 -8.84 -2.64 17.01
CA PHE A 157 -8.84 -1.22 16.66
C PHE A 157 -10.17 -0.51 16.98
N SER A 158 -11.06 -1.14 17.74
CA SER A 158 -12.29 -0.49 18.21
C SER A 158 -11.96 0.74 19.06
N ASP A 159 -12.72 1.83 18.86
CA ASP A 159 -12.47 3.09 19.57
C ASP A 159 -12.50 2.92 21.10
N GLY A 160 -11.43 3.42 21.71
CA GLY A 160 -11.27 3.35 23.15
C GLY A 160 -10.95 1.96 23.72
N TYR A 161 -10.69 0.93 22.92
CA TYR A 161 -10.21 -0.37 23.43
C TYR A 161 -8.76 -0.27 23.91
N HIS A 162 -7.78 -0.25 23.00
CA HIS A 162 -6.36 -0.01 23.33
C HIS A 162 -5.95 1.44 23.14
N PHE A 163 -6.60 2.12 22.20
CA PHE A 163 -6.33 3.52 21.84
C PHE A 163 -7.63 4.32 21.79
N LYS A 164 -7.60 5.56 22.27
CA LYS A 164 -8.66 6.54 22.08
C LYS A 164 -8.06 7.79 21.46
N PHE A 165 -8.54 8.14 20.27
CA PHE A 165 -8.07 9.29 19.51
C PHE A 165 -8.97 10.49 19.78
N ASN A 166 -8.40 11.63 20.15
CA ASN A 166 -9.14 12.86 20.46
C ASN A 166 -8.47 14.06 19.78
N TYR A 167 -9.28 14.88 19.12
CA TYR A 167 -8.86 16.18 18.64
C TYR A 167 -8.90 17.20 19.77
N VAL A 168 -7.84 18.00 19.97
CA VAL A 168 -7.74 18.97 21.06
C VAL A 168 -8.13 20.40 20.62
N GLY A 169 -8.44 20.59 19.34
CA GLY A 169 -9.19 21.77 18.85
C GLY A 169 -8.39 23.02 18.51
N GLN A 170 -7.06 23.07 18.67
CA GLN A 170 -6.25 24.22 18.24
C GLN A 170 -4.92 23.75 17.62
N ASP A 171 -4.44 24.46 16.59
CA ASP A 171 -3.11 24.32 15.98
C ASP A 171 -2.72 22.91 15.51
N SER A 172 -3.69 22.09 15.06
CA SER A 172 -3.47 20.71 14.63
C SER A 172 -2.85 19.82 15.72
N VAL A 173 -3.18 20.06 16.98
CA VAL A 173 -2.75 19.25 18.13
C VAL A 173 -3.79 18.18 18.44
N TYR A 174 -3.31 16.97 18.67
CA TYR A 174 -4.13 15.79 18.94
C TYR A 174 -3.60 15.01 20.13
N ASN A 175 -4.50 14.29 20.79
CA ASN A 175 -4.18 13.37 21.86
C ASN A 175 -4.60 11.95 21.52
N VAL A 176 -3.71 11.00 21.79
CA VAL A 176 -4.03 9.58 21.84
C VAL A 176 -3.93 9.11 23.28
N THR A 177 -5.02 8.63 23.84
CA THR A 177 -4.97 7.91 25.11
C THR A 177 -4.65 6.44 24.81
N LYS A 178 -3.42 6.02 25.11
CA LYS A 178 -2.99 4.64 25.02
C LYS A 178 -3.26 3.94 26.36
N LYS A 179 -4.14 2.93 26.34
CA LYS A 179 -4.57 2.22 27.57
C LYS A 179 -3.69 1.01 27.87
N THR A 180 -3.19 0.35 26.83
CA THR A 180 -2.43 -0.90 26.94
C THR A 180 -0.98 -0.66 26.51
N PRO A 181 0.02 -0.81 27.39
CA PRO A 181 1.42 -0.45 27.13
C PRO A 181 2.01 -1.10 25.89
N ASN A 182 1.76 -2.40 25.69
CA ASN A 182 2.35 -3.20 24.61
C ASN A 182 1.50 -3.24 23.33
N ALA A 183 0.30 -2.65 23.34
CA ALA A 183 -0.44 -2.46 22.09
C ALA A 183 0.31 -1.49 21.17
N LYS A 184 0.41 -1.81 19.89
CA LYS A 184 1.14 -1.02 18.88
C LYS A 184 0.36 -0.98 17.59
N LEU A 185 0.59 0.08 16.81
CA LEU A 185 -0.02 0.29 15.51
C LEU A 185 0.98 -0.03 14.38
N ASP A 186 0.45 -0.57 13.29
CA ASP A 186 1.14 -0.76 12.02
C ASP A 186 0.22 -0.31 10.88
N PHE A 187 0.69 0.66 10.09
CA PHE A 187 -0.05 1.19 8.96
C PHE A 187 0.50 0.74 7.61
N ASN A 188 1.47 -0.17 7.57
CA ASN A 188 2.12 -0.61 6.33
C ASN A 188 1.14 -1.18 5.28
N ALA A 189 -0.02 -1.65 5.72
CA ALA A 189 -1.05 -2.22 4.85
C ALA A 189 -2.05 -1.18 4.28
N LEU A 190 -1.80 0.12 4.46
CA LEU A 190 -2.67 1.20 4.00
C LEU A 190 -1.91 2.51 3.75
N ALA A 191 -0.81 2.74 4.45
CA ALA A 191 -0.09 4.01 4.38
C ALA A 191 0.51 4.26 2.99
N GLN A 192 0.90 3.21 2.27
CA GLN A 192 1.44 3.35 0.93
C GLN A 192 0.38 3.88 -0.04
N GLY A 193 -0.83 3.30 -0.04
CA GLY A 193 -1.97 3.82 -0.79
C GLY A 193 -2.36 5.24 -0.38
N LEU A 194 -2.31 5.57 0.92
CA LEU A 194 -2.59 6.94 1.39
C LEU A 194 -1.54 7.94 0.89
N SER A 195 -0.26 7.55 0.80
CA SER A 195 0.78 8.42 0.24
C SER A 195 0.56 8.73 -1.24
N VAL A 196 0.07 7.76 -2.02
CA VAL A 196 -0.39 7.99 -3.41
C VAL A 196 -1.49 9.03 -3.46
N ASP A 197 -2.52 8.91 -2.59
CA ASP A 197 -3.62 9.89 -2.53
C ASP A 197 -3.12 11.28 -2.17
N VAL A 198 -2.17 11.40 -1.23
CA VAL A 198 -1.54 12.68 -0.84
C VAL A 198 -0.82 13.35 -2.02
N ILE A 199 -0.06 12.60 -2.82
CA ILE A 199 0.59 13.15 -4.01
C ILE A 199 -0.44 13.56 -5.07
N CYS A 200 -1.50 12.77 -5.27
CA CYS A 200 -2.58 13.15 -6.19
C CYS A 200 -3.25 14.48 -5.77
N GLU A 201 -3.49 14.68 -4.48
CA GLU A 201 -4.03 15.94 -3.94
C GLU A 201 -3.07 17.13 -4.16
N LEU A 202 -1.75 16.92 -4.01
CA LEU A 202 -0.75 17.93 -4.36
C LEU A 202 -0.88 18.33 -5.83
N LEU A 203 -0.95 17.35 -6.73
CA LEU A 203 -1.09 17.58 -8.18
C LEU A 203 -2.40 18.33 -8.51
N GLU A 204 -3.51 17.88 -7.92
CA GLU A 204 -4.82 18.52 -8.09
C GLU A 204 -4.85 19.95 -7.55
N GLY A 205 -4.19 20.21 -6.42
CA GLY A 205 -4.03 21.55 -5.86
C GLY A 205 -3.22 22.48 -6.76
N LYS A 206 -2.36 21.94 -7.63
CA LYS A 206 -1.61 22.67 -8.66
C LYS A 206 -2.36 22.76 -10.01
N GLY A 207 -3.55 22.18 -10.11
CA GLY A 207 -4.41 22.24 -11.30
C GLY A 207 -4.25 21.07 -12.26
N ALA A 208 -3.49 20.02 -11.92
CA ALA A 208 -3.38 18.83 -12.76
C ALA A 208 -4.72 18.11 -12.90
N LYS A 209 -5.02 17.66 -14.10
CA LYS A 209 -6.21 16.89 -14.47
C LYS A 209 -5.87 15.55 -15.10
N ASN A 210 -4.64 15.42 -15.61
CA ASN A 210 -4.16 14.26 -16.34
C ASN A 210 -2.85 13.77 -15.70
N TYR A 211 -2.94 12.74 -14.84
CA TYR A 211 -1.76 12.25 -14.12
C TYR A 211 -1.83 10.76 -13.83
N PHE A 212 -0.65 10.21 -13.58
CA PHE A 212 -0.39 8.87 -13.07
C PHE A 212 0.55 9.01 -11.87
N VAL A 213 0.16 8.44 -10.74
CA VAL A 213 0.98 8.37 -9.52
C VAL A 213 1.12 6.92 -9.13
N GLU A 214 2.36 6.46 -8.94
CA GLU A 214 2.68 5.12 -8.44
C GLU A 214 3.67 5.22 -7.28
N ILE A 215 3.43 4.51 -6.20
CA ILE A 215 4.36 4.35 -5.08
C ILE A 215 4.33 2.88 -4.66
N GLY A 216 5.44 2.15 -4.91
CA GLY A 216 5.61 0.77 -4.47
C GLY A 216 4.67 -0.27 -5.06
N GLY A 217 3.94 0.07 -6.11
CA GLY A 217 2.95 -0.78 -6.78
C GLY A 217 1.50 -0.29 -6.63
N GLU A 218 1.23 0.57 -5.66
CA GLU A 218 -0.05 1.25 -5.47
C GLU A 218 -0.14 2.40 -6.45
N VAL A 219 -1.24 2.47 -7.21
CA VAL A 219 -1.41 3.42 -8.32
C VAL A 219 -2.73 4.18 -8.19
N ARG A 220 -2.68 5.48 -8.50
CA ARG A 220 -3.87 6.29 -8.79
C ARG A 220 -3.66 7.08 -10.06
N VAL A 221 -4.69 7.09 -10.90
CA VAL A 221 -4.69 7.80 -12.18
C VAL A 221 -5.90 8.71 -12.33
N LYS A 222 -5.75 9.75 -13.13
CA LYS A 222 -6.85 10.63 -13.54
C LYS A 222 -6.62 11.11 -14.96
N GLY A 223 -7.73 11.26 -15.72
CA GLY A 223 -7.73 11.78 -17.09
C GLY A 223 -6.97 10.88 -18.07
N LEU A 224 -6.26 11.47 -19.01
CA LEU A 224 -5.67 10.81 -20.16
C LEU A 224 -4.14 10.86 -20.13
N ASN A 225 -3.51 9.84 -20.71
CA ASN A 225 -2.07 9.84 -20.97
C ASN A 225 -1.68 10.76 -22.14
N SER A 226 -0.39 10.87 -22.46
CA SER A 226 0.12 11.71 -23.55
C SER A 226 -0.43 11.36 -24.95
N ASP A 227 -0.90 10.11 -25.14
CA ASP A 227 -1.53 9.67 -26.39
C ASP A 227 -3.03 10.01 -26.46
N GLY A 228 -3.59 10.70 -25.47
CA GLY A 228 -5.03 10.96 -25.36
C GLY A 228 -5.86 9.72 -25.03
N LYS A 229 -5.27 8.70 -24.42
CA LYS A 229 -5.91 7.43 -24.03
C LYS A 229 -5.97 7.28 -22.53
N LEU A 230 -6.84 6.40 -22.04
CA LEU A 230 -6.86 6.00 -20.64
C LEU A 230 -5.52 5.41 -20.21
N TRP A 231 -5.19 5.57 -18.93
CA TRP A 231 -4.00 4.99 -18.34
C TRP A 231 -4.09 3.46 -18.29
N THR A 232 -3.01 2.79 -18.66
CA THR A 232 -2.93 1.33 -18.65
C THR A 232 -2.01 0.83 -17.55
N ILE A 233 -2.51 -0.08 -16.72
CA ILE A 233 -1.78 -0.65 -15.60
C ILE A 233 -1.70 -2.17 -15.77
N GLY A 234 -0.48 -2.71 -15.66
CA GLY A 234 -0.24 -4.15 -15.68
C GLY A 234 -0.39 -4.76 -14.30
N ILE A 235 -1.10 -5.87 -14.19
CA ILE A 235 -1.23 -6.67 -12.98
C ILE A 235 -0.30 -7.88 -13.10
N ASP A 236 0.62 -8.02 -12.15
CA ASP A 236 1.61 -9.08 -12.17
C ASP A 236 1.00 -10.45 -11.89
N LYS A 237 1.48 -11.46 -12.62
CA LYS A 237 1.22 -12.84 -12.27
C LYS A 237 1.99 -13.20 -10.99
N PRO A 238 1.35 -13.87 -10.01
CA PRO A 238 2.02 -14.26 -8.77
C PRO A 238 3.00 -15.42 -9.03
N VAL A 239 4.20 -15.07 -9.48
CA VAL A 239 5.32 -16.02 -9.70
C VAL A 239 6.33 -15.85 -8.58
N GLU A 240 6.69 -16.94 -7.91
CA GLU A 240 7.73 -16.92 -6.88
C GLU A 240 9.04 -16.35 -7.44
N LYS A 241 9.71 -15.48 -6.65
CA LYS A 241 10.98 -14.83 -7.01
C LYS A 241 10.92 -13.92 -8.25
N SER A 242 9.73 -13.50 -8.69
CA SER A 242 9.63 -12.47 -9.73
C SER A 242 10.16 -11.13 -9.20
N ASN A 243 10.83 -10.38 -10.08
CA ASN A 243 11.33 -9.04 -9.82
C ASN A 243 10.99 -8.12 -11.00
N ALA A 244 11.34 -6.85 -10.92
CA ALA A 244 11.03 -5.86 -11.96
C ALA A 244 11.54 -6.22 -13.36
N LEU A 245 12.60 -7.05 -13.47
CA LEU A 245 13.23 -7.43 -14.74
C LEU A 245 12.61 -8.68 -15.37
N ASN A 246 11.97 -9.56 -14.58
CA ASN A 246 11.43 -10.86 -15.06
C ASN A 246 9.95 -11.06 -14.72
N ARG A 247 9.22 -9.98 -14.41
CA ARG A 247 7.79 -10.07 -14.14
C ARG A 247 6.99 -10.45 -15.39
N VAL A 248 5.98 -11.30 -15.19
CA VAL A 248 5.01 -11.68 -16.19
C VAL A 248 3.69 -11.03 -15.85
N LEU A 249 3.05 -10.36 -16.79
CA LEU A 249 1.73 -9.78 -16.57
C LEU A 249 0.65 -10.86 -16.64
N GLN A 250 -0.28 -10.80 -15.72
CA GLN A 250 -1.50 -11.63 -15.73
C GLN A 250 -2.59 -10.95 -16.54
N GLU A 251 -2.79 -9.66 -16.32
CA GLU A 251 -3.81 -8.84 -16.98
C GLU A 251 -3.28 -7.41 -17.19
N ILE A 252 -3.93 -6.68 -18.10
CA ILE A 252 -3.72 -5.25 -18.29
C ILE A 252 -5.10 -4.58 -18.16
N VAL A 253 -5.20 -3.56 -17.31
CA VAL A 253 -6.42 -2.79 -17.10
C VAL A 253 -6.27 -1.36 -17.58
N GLN A 254 -7.38 -0.74 -18.01
CA GLN A 254 -7.46 0.69 -18.30
C GLN A 254 -8.29 1.37 -17.20
N LEU A 255 -7.74 2.46 -16.66
CA LEU A 255 -8.35 3.21 -15.57
C LEU A 255 -8.46 4.69 -15.91
N ASP A 256 -9.54 5.31 -15.41
CA ASP A 256 -9.74 6.75 -15.35
C ASP A 256 -10.31 7.13 -13.99
N ASN A 257 -9.70 8.10 -13.32
CA ASN A 257 -10.10 8.60 -12.01
C ASN A 257 -10.35 7.49 -10.98
N LYS A 258 -9.46 6.50 -10.98
CA LYS A 258 -9.49 5.33 -10.09
C LYS A 258 -8.09 5.03 -9.54
N SER A 259 -8.11 4.28 -8.46
CA SER A 259 -6.92 3.72 -7.83
C SER A 259 -6.92 2.20 -7.93
N ILE A 260 -5.73 1.61 -7.94
CA ILE A 260 -5.54 0.16 -7.93
C ILE A 260 -4.39 -0.19 -6.98
N ALA A 261 -4.59 -1.19 -6.15
CA ALA A 261 -3.58 -1.74 -5.26
C ALA A 261 -3.62 -3.26 -5.28
N THR A 262 -2.48 -3.91 -5.04
CA THR A 262 -2.37 -5.36 -5.06
C THR A 262 -1.58 -5.88 -3.87
N SER A 263 -2.22 -6.65 -3.02
CA SER A 263 -1.58 -7.45 -1.97
C SER A 263 -1.37 -8.90 -2.43
N GLY A 264 -0.24 -9.51 -2.05
CA GLY A 264 0.06 -10.87 -2.43
C GLY A 264 0.97 -11.60 -1.45
N SER A 265 0.74 -12.91 -1.26
CA SER A 265 1.50 -13.76 -0.34
C SER A 265 2.74 -14.41 -0.95
N TYR A 266 2.97 -14.26 -2.25
CA TYR A 266 4.02 -14.95 -2.99
C TYR A 266 5.41 -14.30 -2.91
N ARG A 267 5.49 -13.02 -2.52
CA ARG A 267 6.76 -12.25 -2.44
C ARG A 267 7.44 -12.33 -1.08
N LYS A 268 6.67 -12.35 0.00
CA LYS A 268 7.17 -12.33 1.38
C LYS A 268 6.63 -13.53 2.17
N PHE A 269 7.47 -14.50 2.37
CA PHE A 269 7.24 -15.65 3.25
C PHE A 269 8.58 -16.07 3.83
N TYR A 270 8.56 -16.76 4.95
CA TYR A 270 9.73 -17.51 5.38
C TYR A 270 9.39 -19.00 5.47
N GLU A 271 10.40 -19.85 5.33
CA GLU A 271 10.27 -21.29 5.46
C GLU A 271 11.03 -21.76 6.71
N LYS A 272 10.35 -22.52 7.54
CA LYS A 272 10.95 -23.14 8.73
C LYS A 272 10.45 -24.56 8.87
N ASN A 273 11.37 -25.51 9.03
CA ASN A 273 11.07 -26.96 9.14
C ASN A 273 10.20 -27.49 7.97
N GLY A 274 10.42 -26.99 6.74
CA GLY A 274 9.66 -27.38 5.57
C GLY A 274 8.23 -26.81 5.50
N VAL A 275 7.86 -25.90 6.41
CA VAL A 275 6.57 -25.20 6.42
C VAL A 275 6.77 -23.76 5.99
N LYS A 276 6.00 -23.33 4.97
CA LYS A 276 5.95 -21.93 4.53
C LYS A 276 4.96 -21.14 5.39
N TYR A 277 5.42 -20.01 5.91
CA TYR A 277 4.63 -19.07 6.70
C TYR A 277 4.44 -17.78 5.90
N SER A 278 3.19 -17.49 5.54
CA SER A 278 2.82 -16.22 4.90
C SER A 278 3.07 -15.06 5.86
N HIS A 279 3.53 -13.93 5.34
CA HIS A 279 3.60 -12.69 6.12
C HIS A 279 2.22 -12.09 6.42
N THR A 280 1.17 -12.56 5.75
CA THR A 280 -0.21 -12.16 6.04
C THR A 280 -0.69 -12.91 7.26
N LEU A 281 -0.95 -12.17 8.33
CA LEU A 281 -1.46 -12.68 9.60
C LEU A 281 -2.96 -12.42 9.71
N ASP A 282 -3.70 -13.40 10.20
CA ASP A 282 -5.11 -13.23 10.54
C ASP A 282 -5.23 -12.67 11.96
N PRO A 283 -5.69 -11.42 12.14
CA PRO A 283 -5.83 -10.79 13.46
C PRO A 283 -6.81 -11.54 14.37
N ASN A 284 -7.80 -12.22 13.80
CA ASN A 284 -8.82 -12.94 14.56
C ASN A 284 -8.28 -14.22 15.19
N THR A 285 -7.38 -14.92 14.50
CA THR A 285 -6.77 -16.17 14.98
C THR A 285 -5.39 -15.97 15.57
N GLY A 286 -4.66 -14.92 15.16
CA GLY A 286 -3.27 -14.68 15.53
C GLY A 286 -2.25 -15.48 14.73
N TYR A 287 -2.68 -16.25 13.73
CA TYR A 287 -1.82 -17.13 12.92
C TYR A 287 -1.68 -16.64 11.48
N PRO A 288 -0.59 -17.02 10.78
CA PRO A 288 -0.49 -16.85 9.35
C PRO A 288 -1.66 -17.53 8.62
N VAL A 289 -2.20 -16.84 7.61
CA VAL A 289 -3.30 -17.39 6.79
C VAL A 289 -2.88 -18.68 6.07
N LYS A 290 -3.82 -19.62 5.93
CA LYS A 290 -3.59 -20.96 5.35
C LYS A 290 -4.44 -21.26 4.12
N HIS A 291 -5.08 -20.26 3.54
CA HIS A 291 -5.90 -20.45 2.33
C HIS A 291 -5.06 -20.31 1.04
N SER A 292 -5.69 -20.64 -0.08
CA SER A 292 -5.05 -20.71 -1.39
C SER A 292 -4.93 -19.37 -2.13
N LEU A 293 -5.34 -18.24 -1.54
CA LEU A 293 -5.27 -16.93 -2.19
C LEU A 293 -3.80 -16.49 -2.32
N LEU A 294 -3.39 -16.23 -3.55
CA LEU A 294 -2.04 -15.80 -3.90
C LEU A 294 -1.95 -14.28 -4.03
N SER A 295 -3.00 -13.64 -4.57
CA SER A 295 -3.03 -12.21 -4.85
C SER A 295 -4.45 -11.68 -4.86
N ALA A 296 -4.64 -10.49 -4.29
CA ALA A 296 -5.87 -9.70 -4.33
C ALA A 296 -5.56 -8.31 -4.89
N THR A 297 -6.16 -7.98 -6.04
CA THR A 297 -6.09 -6.65 -6.66
C THR A 297 -7.43 -5.96 -6.49
N VAL A 298 -7.41 -4.76 -5.97
CA VAL A 298 -8.59 -3.94 -5.70
C VAL A 298 -8.51 -2.65 -6.51
N VAL A 299 -9.62 -2.31 -7.18
CA VAL A 299 -9.83 -0.99 -7.80
C VAL A 299 -10.88 -0.24 -6.97
N ALA A 300 -10.56 0.99 -6.57
CA ALA A 300 -11.42 1.85 -5.76
C ALA A 300 -11.26 3.33 -6.13
N ASN A 301 -12.04 4.22 -5.49
CA ASN A 301 -11.99 5.65 -5.75
C ASN A 301 -10.75 6.34 -5.16
N ASN A 302 -10.17 5.80 -4.08
CA ASN A 302 -8.92 6.26 -3.50
C ASN A 302 -7.98 5.08 -3.22
N CYS A 303 -6.69 5.37 -3.19
CA CYS A 303 -5.66 4.34 -3.14
C CYS A 303 -5.52 3.73 -1.74
N ALA A 304 -5.74 4.52 -0.67
CA ALA A 304 -5.73 4.01 0.70
C ALA A 304 -6.80 2.93 0.93
N LEU A 305 -8.01 3.11 0.37
CA LEU A 305 -9.08 2.11 0.44
C LEU A 305 -8.72 0.85 -0.36
N ALA A 306 -8.17 1.03 -1.57
CA ALA A 306 -7.75 -0.10 -2.40
C ALA A 306 -6.68 -0.95 -1.70
N ASP A 307 -5.65 -0.32 -1.12
CA ASP A 307 -4.54 -0.94 -0.41
C ASP A 307 -5.02 -1.69 0.85
N GLY A 308 -5.77 -0.99 1.74
CA GLY A 308 -6.32 -1.60 2.94
C GLY A 308 -7.25 -2.79 2.66
N LEU A 309 -8.12 -2.69 1.65
CA LEU A 309 -9.01 -3.79 1.26
C LEU A 309 -8.27 -4.94 0.57
N ALA A 310 -7.24 -4.67 -0.23
CA ALA A 310 -6.41 -5.72 -0.80
C ALA A 310 -5.79 -6.58 0.32
N THR A 311 -5.29 -5.94 1.39
CA THR A 311 -4.79 -6.64 2.58
C THR A 311 -5.92 -7.39 3.33
N ALA A 312 -7.08 -6.77 3.54
CA ALA A 312 -8.23 -7.44 4.16
C ALA A 312 -8.64 -8.70 3.38
N PHE A 313 -8.68 -8.64 2.06
CA PHE A 313 -9.03 -9.79 1.22
C PHE A 313 -7.97 -10.89 1.28
N MET A 314 -6.69 -10.53 1.42
CA MET A 314 -5.63 -11.50 1.68
C MET A 314 -5.80 -12.22 3.02
N VAL A 315 -6.42 -11.59 4.02
CA VAL A 315 -6.78 -12.24 5.29
C VAL A 315 -8.05 -13.10 5.14
N MET A 316 -9.09 -12.56 4.51
CA MET A 316 -10.38 -13.24 4.31
C MET A 316 -10.28 -14.54 3.49
N GLY A 317 -9.36 -14.57 2.53
CA GLY A 317 -9.30 -15.64 1.51
C GLY A 317 -10.39 -15.50 0.44
N PRO A 318 -10.34 -16.33 -0.62
CA PRO A 318 -11.10 -16.09 -1.85
C PRO A 318 -12.62 -16.12 -1.63
N ASN A 319 -13.15 -17.05 -0.85
CA ASN A 319 -14.58 -17.21 -0.68
C ASN A 319 -15.24 -16.03 0.06
N LYS A 320 -14.64 -15.58 1.18
CA LYS A 320 -15.14 -14.42 1.94
C LYS A 320 -14.98 -13.13 1.15
N ALA A 321 -13.86 -12.94 0.42
CA ALA A 321 -13.64 -11.78 -0.41
C ALA A 321 -14.68 -11.65 -1.54
N VAL A 322 -15.03 -12.76 -2.22
CA VAL A 322 -16.09 -12.79 -3.23
C VAL A 322 -17.46 -12.47 -2.61
N LYS A 323 -17.75 -13.01 -1.42
CA LYS A 323 -18.98 -12.70 -0.69
C LYS A 323 -19.05 -11.23 -0.33
N PHE A 324 -17.96 -10.66 0.20
CA PHE A 324 -17.86 -9.25 0.56
C PHE A 324 -18.22 -8.33 -0.62
N ILE A 325 -17.64 -8.54 -1.81
CA ILE A 325 -17.95 -7.73 -2.99
C ILE A 325 -19.41 -7.82 -3.39
N LYS A 326 -20.03 -9.00 -3.29
CA LYS A 326 -21.46 -9.19 -3.62
C LYS A 326 -22.39 -8.47 -2.65
N GLU A 327 -22.02 -8.39 -1.38
CA GLU A 327 -22.80 -7.75 -0.32
C GLU A 327 -22.61 -6.23 -0.26
N ASN A 328 -21.50 -5.71 -0.81
CA ASN A 328 -21.11 -4.31 -0.73
C ASN A 328 -21.04 -3.62 -2.11
N GLN A 329 -21.97 -3.90 -3.01
CA GLN A 329 -22.00 -3.36 -4.38
C GLN A 329 -22.12 -1.83 -4.46
N ASN A 330 -22.53 -1.18 -3.37
CA ASN A 330 -22.65 0.28 -3.26
C ASN A 330 -21.31 0.99 -3.04
N LEU A 331 -20.20 0.27 -2.78
CA LEU A 331 -18.93 0.86 -2.45
C LEU A 331 -18.05 1.24 -3.66
N ASP A 332 -18.53 0.97 -4.88
CA ASP A 332 -17.78 1.24 -6.13
C ASP A 332 -16.35 0.66 -6.10
N ILE A 333 -16.28 -0.61 -5.67
CA ILE A 333 -15.05 -1.39 -5.51
C ILE A 333 -15.09 -2.56 -6.48
N GLU A 334 -13.99 -2.78 -7.20
CA GLU A 334 -13.84 -3.91 -8.09
C GLU A 334 -12.69 -4.82 -7.61
N LEU A 335 -12.85 -6.12 -7.82
CA LEU A 335 -11.94 -7.14 -7.28
C LEU A 335 -11.46 -8.11 -8.34
N PHE A 336 -10.15 -8.37 -8.34
CA PHE A 336 -9.51 -9.44 -9.07
C PHE A 336 -8.69 -10.30 -8.10
N LEU A 337 -8.97 -11.61 -8.06
CA LEU A 337 -8.26 -12.58 -7.23
C LEU A 337 -7.53 -13.60 -8.09
N ILE A 338 -6.37 -14.02 -7.62
CA ILE A 338 -5.62 -15.14 -8.16
C ILE A 338 -5.38 -16.12 -7.00
N PHE A 339 -5.80 -17.37 -7.17
CA PHE A 339 -5.73 -18.39 -6.12
C PHE A 339 -5.53 -19.80 -6.69
N ASP A 340 -5.03 -20.71 -5.88
CA ASP A 340 -4.95 -22.13 -6.26
C ASP A 340 -6.25 -22.85 -5.91
N ASN A 341 -6.73 -23.67 -6.83
CA ASN A 341 -7.86 -24.56 -6.56
C ASN A 341 -7.42 -25.82 -5.78
N SER A 342 -8.37 -26.67 -5.41
CA SER A 342 -8.12 -27.92 -4.67
C SER A 342 -7.21 -28.93 -5.40
N LYS A 343 -6.95 -28.74 -6.69
CA LYS A 343 -6.04 -29.56 -7.53
C LYS A 343 -4.67 -28.90 -7.72
N GLY A 344 -4.38 -27.79 -7.02
CA GLY A 344 -3.15 -27.02 -7.16
C GLY A 344 -3.00 -26.29 -8.51
N ARG A 345 -4.12 -26.01 -9.19
CA ARG A 345 -4.12 -25.22 -10.42
C ARG A 345 -4.55 -23.80 -10.11
N GLN A 346 -3.83 -22.85 -10.67
CA GLN A 346 -4.16 -21.44 -10.53
C GLN A 346 -5.46 -21.10 -11.24
N GLU A 347 -6.36 -20.43 -10.53
CA GLU A 347 -7.63 -19.90 -11.01
C GLU A 347 -7.75 -18.42 -10.67
N THR A 348 -8.65 -17.73 -11.37
CA THR A 348 -8.92 -16.31 -11.16
C THR A 348 -10.40 -16.06 -10.92
N TYR A 349 -10.69 -15.03 -10.14
CA TYR A 349 -12.01 -14.45 -10.01
C TYR A 349 -11.94 -12.97 -10.34
N MET A 350 -12.89 -12.47 -11.11
CA MET A 350 -13.07 -11.05 -11.40
C MET A 350 -14.50 -10.63 -11.08
N SER A 351 -14.68 -9.55 -10.36
CA SER A 351 -15.98 -8.90 -10.22
C SER A 351 -16.48 -8.40 -11.59
N LYS A 352 -17.77 -8.10 -11.67
CA LYS A 352 -18.39 -7.74 -12.97
C LYS A 352 -17.78 -6.47 -13.55
N GLY A 353 -17.57 -5.43 -12.73
CA GLY A 353 -16.98 -4.19 -13.17
C GLY A 353 -15.50 -4.35 -13.47
N PHE A 354 -14.75 -5.19 -12.72
CA PHE A 354 -13.35 -5.44 -13.03
C PHE A 354 -13.13 -5.98 -14.45
N LYS A 355 -14.02 -6.89 -14.91
CA LYS A 355 -13.97 -7.41 -16.29
C LYS A 355 -14.09 -6.33 -17.35
N SER A 356 -14.79 -5.25 -17.06
CA SER A 356 -14.95 -4.13 -18.00
C SER A 356 -13.71 -3.23 -18.10
N LEU A 357 -12.79 -3.32 -17.15
CA LEU A 357 -11.53 -2.57 -17.12
C LEU A 357 -10.41 -3.25 -17.92
N ILE A 358 -10.55 -4.53 -18.25
CA ILE A 358 -9.52 -5.29 -18.99
C ILE A 358 -9.34 -4.70 -20.39
N LEU A 359 -8.10 -4.42 -20.74
CA LEU A 359 -7.69 -3.99 -22.07
C LEU A 359 -7.93 -5.15 -23.07
N LYS A 360 -8.73 -4.89 -24.09
CA LYS A 360 -9.09 -5.87 -25.13
C LYS A 360 -8.11 -5.87 -26.28
#